data_9ed8ec7738874019d40c22d82b60aae4
#
_entry.id   9ed8ec7738874019d40c22d82b60aae4
#
_cell.length_a   1.000
_cell.length_b   1.000
_cell.length_c   1.000
_cell.angle_alpha   90.00
_cell.angle_beta   90.00
_cell.angle_gamma   90.00
#
_symmetry.space_group_name_H-M   'P 1'
#
loop_
_entity.id
_entity.type
_entity.pdbx_description
1 polymer ?
#
loop_
_entity_poly.entity_id
_entity_poly.type
_entity_poly.pdbx_seq_one_letter_code
_entity_poly.pdbx_strand_id
1 'polypeptide(L)'
;MKNWIPIPGSNKDKIIKVALEEFSVKGYKAVNIAELAALADMTTGAVYHHFGSKAKLYEIIRNDMEQRIIDRMEGAASLFDQEKEALEAALVTGLNFAVKMNLCKLLSDEKPYTHQDKIEEFLTNMLEKENLPLDVVVLSSWRSILKAITEGQITHEQGKSLLKWLFRS
;
A
#
# COMPACT_ATOMS: atom_id res chain seq x y z
N MET A 1 -11.09 -3.88 19.45
CA MET A 1 -11.56 -4.96 18.54
C MET A 1 -11.63 -4.43 17.11
N LYS A 2 -11.04 -5.14 16.15
CA LYS A 2 -11.02 -4.70 14.75
C LYS A 2 -12.40 -4.93 14.10
N ASN A 3 -13.38 -4.07 14.40
CA ASN A 3 -14.75 -4.14 13.86
C ASN A 3 -14.85 -3.88 12.34
N TRP A 4 -13.72 -3.79 11.65
CA TRP A 4 -13.68 -3.49 10.21
C TRP A 4 -13.49 -4.75 9.34
N ILE A 5 -13.06 -5.89 9.91
CA ILE A 5 -12.93 -7.14 9.14
C ILE A 5 -14.34 -7.61 8.79
N PRO A 6 -14.75 -7.58 7.52
CA PRO A 6 -16.09 -7.98 7.14
C PRO A 6 -16.23 -9.50 7.24
N ILE A 7 -17.45 -9.94 7.56
CA ILE A 7 -17.80 -11.35 7.47
C ILE A 7 -17.73 -11.74 5.98
N PRO A 8 -17.02 -12.83 5.63
CA PRO A 8 -16.91 -13.28 4.24
C PRO A 8 -18.30 -13.44 3.59
N GLY A 9 -18.47 -12.89 2.39
CA GLY A 9 -19.75 -12.91 1.66
C GLY A 9 -20.79 -11.88 2.10
N SER A 10 -20.53 -11.09 3.15
CA SER A 10 -21.42 -9.99 3.54
C SER A 10 -21.38 -8.84 2.52
N ASN A 11 -22.40 -7.97 2.54
CA ASN A 11 -22.42 -6.76 1.69
C ASN A 11 -21.19 -5.90 1.90
N LYS A 12 -20.71 -5.77 3.13
CA LYS A 12 -19.49 -5.05 3.46
C LYS A 12 -18.25 -5.68 2.80
N ASP A 13 -18.16 -7.02 2.81
CA ASP A 13 -17.07 -7.76 2.16
C ASP A 13 -17.07 -7.56 0.63
N LYS A 14 -18.26 -7.61 0.00
CA LYS A 14 -18.39 -7.35 -1.45
C LYS A 14 -17.93 -5.94 -1.81
N ILE A 15 -18.37 -4.93 -1.06
CA ILE A 15 -17.96 -3.54 -1.30
C ILE A 15 -16.44 -3.38 -1.14
N ILE A 16 -15.82 -3.96 -0.11
CA ILE A 16 -14.37 -3.88 0.11
C ILE A 16 -13.59 -4.53 -1.03
N LYS A 17 -14.01 -5.70 -1.52
CA LYS A 17 -13.34 -6.38 -2.64
C LYS A 17 -13.37 -5.56 -3.91
N VAL A 18 -14.55 -5.08 -4.30
CA VAL A 18 -14.69 -4.22 -5.49
C VAL A 18 -13.92 -2.92 -5.32
N ALA A 19 -13.99 -2.31 -4.14
CA ALA A 19 -13.29 -1.06 -3.88
C ALA A 19 -11.76 -1.23 -3.92
N LEU A 20 -11.23 -2.36 -3.42
CA LEU A 20 -9.80 -2.66 -3.53
C LEU A 20 -9.38 -2.72 -5.00
N GLU A 21 -10.12 -3.42 -5.85
CA GLU A 21 -9.85 -3.51 -7.29
C GLU A 21 -9.92 -2.14 -7.96
N GLU A 22 -10.98 -1.39 -7.73
CA GLU A 22 -11.20 -0.07 -8.33
C GLU A 22 -10.11 0.95 -7.91
N PHE A 23 -9.79 1.02 -6.63
CA PHE A 23 -8.74 1.92 -6.15
C PHE A 23 -7.34 1.49 -6.60
N SER A 24 -7.08 0.20 -6.73
CA SER A 24 -5.80 -0.31 -7.22
C SER A 24 -5.57 -0.02 -8.70
N VAL A 25 -6.63 0.04 -9.50
CA VAL A 25 -6.53 0.31 -10.94
C VAL A 25 -6.63 1.79 -11.24
N LYS A 26 -7.64 2.48 -10.71
CA LYS A 26 -7.98 3.88 -11.05
C LYS A 26 -7.31 4.90 -10.14
N GLY A 27 -6.96 4.51 -8.91
CA GLY A 27 -6.52 5.43 -7.85
C GLY A 27 -7.68 6.19 -7.19
N TYR A 28 -7.40 6.88 -6.09
CA TYR A 28 -8.42 7.54 -5.29
C TYR A 28 -9.27 8.56 -6.07
N LYS A 29 -8.61 9.42 -6.85
CA LYS A 29 -9.30 10.56 -7.51
C LYS A 29 -10.30 10.08 -8.55
N ALA A 30 -9.95 9.06 -9.34
CA ALA A 30 -10.73 8.61 -10.49
C ALA A 30 -11.89 7.65 -10.13
N VAL A 31 -11.89 7.04 -8.95
CA VAL A 31 -12.98 6.13 -8.55
C VAL A 31 -14.28 6.90 -8.31
N ASN A 32 -15.36 6.43 -8.95
CA ASN A 32 -16.72 6.91 -8.75
C ASN A 32 -17.49 5.94 -7.85
N ILE A 33 -18.09 6.45 -6.76
CA ILE A 33 -18.81 5.60 -5.78
C ILE A 33 -20.09 4.99 -6.36
N ALA A 34 -20.76 5.65 -7.32
CA ALA A 34 -21.94 5.07 -7.95
C ALA A 34 -21.59 3.87 -8.84
N GLU A 35 -20.49 3.97 -9.62
CA GLU A 35 -19.96 2.84 -10.41
C GLU A 35 -19.49 1.69 -9.51
N LEU A 36 -18.74 2.01 -8.44
CA LEU A 36 -18.27 1.03 -7.46
C LEU A 36 -19.45 0.29 -6.80
N ALA A 37 -20.49 1.01 -6.41
CA ALA A 37 -21.69 0.41 -5.84
C ALA A 37 -22.37 -0.53 -6.81
N ALA A 38 -22.52 -0.13 -8.09
CA ALA A 38 -23.10 -0.97 -9.13
C ALA A 38 -22.28 -2.25 -9.35
N LEU A 39 -20.94 -2.16 -9.40
CA LEU A 39 -20.05 -3.32 -9.51
C LEU A 39 -20.15 -4.28 -8.32
N ALA A 40 -20.44 -3.75 -7.13
CA ALA A 40 -20.66 -4.55 -5.92
C ALA A 40 -22.07 -5.11 -5.79
N ASP A 41 -22.96 -4.85 -6.76
CA ASP A 41 -24.40 -5.16 -6.72
C ASP A 41 -25.08 -4.51 -5.49
N MET A 42 -24.74 -3.25 -5.24
CA MET A 42 -25.21 -2.44 -4.12
C MET A 42 -25.69 -1.07 -4.59
N THR A 43 -26.42 -0.37 -3.70
CA THR A 43 -26.75 1.03 -3.92
C THR A 43 -25.66 1.95 -3.36
N THR A 44 -25.53 3.16 -3.91
CA THR A 44 -24.65 4.20 -3.37
C THR A 44 -24.95 4.50 -1.88
N GLY A 45 -26.25 4.47 -1.50
CA GLY A 45 -26.68 4.64 -0.12
C GLY A 45 -26.14 3.53 0.79
N ALA A 46 -26.09 2.27 0.33
CA ALA A 46 -25.52 1.17 1.10
C ALA A 46 -24.02 1.36 1.33
N VAL A 47 -23.26 1.84 0.32
CA VAL A 47 -21.83 2.13 0.48
C VAL A 47 -21.62 3.20 1.54
N TYR A 48 -22.35 4.31 1.48
CA TYR A 48 -22.24 5.37 2.48
C TYR A 48 -22.73 4.95 3.87
N HIS A 49 -23.76 4.09 3.95
CA HIS A 49 -24.22 3.54 5.22
C HIS A 49 -23.12 2.72 5.91
N HIS A 50 -22.37 1.89 5.16
CA HIS A 50 -21.32 1.05 5.72
C HIS A 50 -20.01 1.80 6.03
N PHE A 51 -19.66 2.81 5.24
CA PHE A 51 -18.33 3.42 5.29
C PHE A 51 -18.33 4.93 5.53
N GLY A 52 -19.47 5.59 5.46
CA GLY A 52 -19.64 7.03 5.68
C GLY A 52 -19.19 7.90 4.51
N SER A 53 -17.99 7.65 3.95
CA SER A 53 -17.45 8.43 2.83
C SER A 53 -16.50 7.62 1.95
N LYS A 54 -16.25 8.11 0.73
CA LYS A 54 -15.22 7.57 -0.17
C LYS A 54 -13.83 7.58 0.48
N ALA A 55 -13.50 8.68 1.19
CA ALA A 55 -12.21 8.82 1.87
C ALA A 55 -12.04 7.75 2.97
N LYS A 56 -13.11 7.49 3.75
CA LYS A 56 -13.07 6.48 4.81
C LYS A 56 -12.97 5.06 4.26
N LEU A 57 -13.69 4.76 3.17
CA LEU A 57 -13.56 3.47 2.48
C LEU A 57 -12.13 3.26 1.95
N TYR A 58 -11.56 4.28 1.31
CA TYR A 58 -10.17 4.23 0.83
C TYR A 58 -9.17 4.05 1.97
N GLU A 59 -9.33 4.79 3.07
CA GLU A 59 -8.50 4.70 4.26
C GLU A 59 -8.48 3.26 4.82
N ILE A 60 -9.65 2.65 4.97
CA ILE A 60 -9.78 1.28 5.48
C ILE A 60 -9.01 0.29 4.60
N ILE A 61 -9.19 0.40 3.28
CA ILE A 61 -8.54 -0.50 2.31
C ILE A 61 -7.02 -0.28 2.32
N ARG A 62 -6.58 0.97 2.24
CA ARG A 62 -5.17 1.29 2.21
C ARG A 62 -4.46 0.85 3.49
N ASN A 63 -5.05 1.10 4.66
CA ASN A 63 -4.49 0.68 5.94
C ASN A 63 -4.37 -0.84 6.07
N ASP A 64 -5.33 -1.60 5.54
CA ASP A 64 -5.24 -3.06 5.52
C ASP A 64 -4.11 -3.55 4.60
N MET A 65 -3.99 -2.97 3.41
CA MET A 65 -2.92 -3.34 2.47
C MET A 65 -1.53 -2.92 2.98
N GLU A 66 -1.42 -1.74 3.59
CA GLU A 66 -0.19 -1.29 4.25
C GLU A 66 0.21 -2.27 5.38
N GLN A 67 -0.72 -2.71 6.21
CA GLN A 67 -0.41 -3.67 7.27
C GLN A 67 0.07 -5.00 6.69
N ARG A 68 -0.62 -5.52 5.68
CA ARG A 68 -0.24 -6.79 5.04
C ARG A 68 1.14 -6.74 4.38
N ILE A 69 1.52 -5.59 3.83
CA ILE A 69 2.85 -5.43 3.23
C ILE A 69 3.92 -5.31 4.30
N ILE A 70 3.66 -4.57 5.39
CA ILE A 70 4.56 -4.42 6.53
C ILE A 70 4.84 -5.78 7.19
N ASP A 71 3.82 -6.59 7.45
CA ASP A 71 3.99 -7.92 8.02
C ASP A 71 4.99 -8.79 7.21
N ARG A 72 5.01 -8.62 5.89
CA ARG A 72 5.96 -9.32 4.99
C ARG A 72 7.34 -8.69 4.99
N MET A 73 7.40 -7.36 5.03
CA MET A 73 8.65 -6.61 5.09
C MET A 73 9.39 -6.92 6.40
N GLU A 74 8.68 -6.94 7.53
CA GLU A 74 9.22 -7.33 8.84
C GLU A 74 9.75 -8.77 8.82
N GLY A 75 8.96 -9.71 8.28
CA GLY A 75 9.38 -11.09 8.15
C GLY A 75 10.64 -11.25 7.30
N ALA A 76 10.79 -10.49 6.23
CA ALA A 76 11.98 -10.51 5.39
C ALA A 76 13.18 -9.87 6.09
N ALA A 77 12.97 -8.71 6.74
CA ALA A 77 14.01 -8.00 7.48
C ALA A 77 14.60 -8.84 8.62
N SER A 78 13.75 -9.60 9.33
CA SER A 78 14.16 -10.44 10.47
C SER A 78 15.14 -11.57 10.14
N LEU A 79 15.38 -11.84 8.86
CA LEU A 79 16.34 -12.85 8.39
C LEU A 79 17.79 -12.32 8.33
N PHE A 80 18.00 -11.03 8.57
CA PHE A 80 19.30 -10.38 8.43
C PHE A 80 19.67 -9.62 9.72
N ASP A 81 20.92 -9.78 10.15
CA ASP A 81 21.46 -9.06 11.32
C ASP A 81 21.96 -7.65 10.95
N GLN A 82 22.34 -7.43 9.70
CA GLN A 82 22.83 -6.15 9.20
C GLN A 82 21.64 -5.26 8.80
N GLU A 83 21.56 -4.06 9.36
CA GLU A 83 20.43 -3.12 9.12
C GLU A 83 20.22 -2.82 7.63
N LYS A 84 21.31 -2.64 6.88
CA LYS A 84 21.26 -2.36 5.45
C LYS A 84 20.69 -3.54 4.64
N GLU A 85 21.10 -4.76 4.95
CA GLU A 85 20.59 -5.98 4.30
C GLU A 85 19.11 -6.23 4.67
N ALA A 86 18.76 -6.01 5.94
CA ALA A 86 17.40 -6.10 6.43
C ALA A 86 16.47 -5.11 5.71
N LEU A 87 16.91 -3.87 5.55
CA LEU A 87 16.16 -2.82 4.85
C LEU A 87 16.00 -3.14 3.36
N GLU A 88 17.07 -3.57 2.67
CA GLU A 88 16.99 -4.00 1.27
C GLU A 88 15.99 -5.16 1.12
N ALA A 89 16.09 -6.18 1.97
CA ALA A 89 15.19 -7.33 1.94
C ALA A 89 13.72 -6.93 2.17
N ALA A 90 13.47 -6.03 3.13
CA ALA A 90 12.14 -5.48 3.39
C ALA A 90 11.57 -4.78 2.15
N LEU A 91 12.31 -3.84 1.58
CA LEU A 91 11.84 -3.04 0.44
C LEU A 91 11.62 -3.87 -0.83
N VAL A 92 12.50 -4.82 -1.11
CA VAL A 92 12.35 -5.75 -2.25
C VAL A 92 11.13 -6.65 -2.03
N THR A 93 10.92 -7.16 -0.82
CA THR A 93 9.76 -7.99 -0.49
C THR A 93 8.46 -7.20 -0.60
N GLY A 94 8.45 -5.96 -0.10
CA GLY A 94 7.33 -5.05 -0.24
C GLY A 94 7.00 -4.75 -1.71
N LEU A 95 8.01 -4.49 -2.53
CA LEU A 95 7.85 -4.28 -3.98
C LEU A 95 7.25 -5.52 -4.67
N ASN A 96 7.81 -6.70 -4.39
CA ASN A 96 7.32 -7.95 -4.96
C ASN A 96 5.84 -8.19 -4.61
N PHE A 97 5.46 -7.94 -3.35
CA PHE A 97 4.08 -8.07 -2.92
C PHE A 97 3.16 -7.04 -3.59
N ALA A 98 3.57 -5.77 -3.64
CA ALA A 98 2.80 -4.71 -4.28
C ALA A 98 2.52 -5.01 -5.76
N VAL A 99 3.52 -5.49 -6.50
CA VAL A 99 3.36 -5.89 -7.91
C VAL A 99 2.44 -7.11 -8.04
N LYS A 100 2.71 -8.18 -7.26
CA LYS A 100 1.92 -9.42 -7.30
C LYS A 100 0.44 -9.18 -7.01
N MET A 101 0.13 -8.27 -6.10
CA MET A 101 -1.24 -7.97 -5.66
C MET A 101 -1.87 -6.78 -6.41
N ASN A 102 -1.19 -6.25 -7.43
CA ASN A 102 -1.62 -5.06 -8.19
C ASN A 102 -1.87 -3.83 -7.29
N LEU A 103 -1.02 -3.60 -6.29
CA LEU A 103 -1.18 -2.52 -5.31
C LEU A 103 -0.30 -1.29 -5.60
N CYS A 104 0.51 -1.32 -6.66
CA CYS A 104 1.48 -0.26 -6.95
C CYS A 104 0.82 1.12 -7.02
N LYS A 105 -0.31 1.23 -7.73
CA LYS A 105 -1.09 2.48 -7.82
C LYS A 105 -1.61 2.92 -6.46
N LEU A 106 -2.27 2.01 -5.74
CA LEU A 106 -2.84 2.28 -4.41
C LEU A 106 -1.78 2.80 -3.43
N LEU A 107 -0.57 2.22 -3.42
CA LEU A 107 0.49 2.52 -2.46
C LEU A 107 1.34 3.74 -2.87
N SER A 108 1.39 4.08 -4.17
CA SER A 108 2.09 5.25 -4.67
C SER A 108 1.23 6.52 -4.73
N ASP A 109 -0.10 6.40 -4.71
CA ASP A 109 -1.00 7.55 -4.71
C ASP A 109 -0.85 8.39 -3.44
N GLU A 110 -1.00 9.71 -3.58
CA GLU A 110 -1.10 10.62 -2.45
C GLU A 110 -2.32 10.27 -1.60
N LYS A 111 -2.16 10.31 -0.29
CA LYS A 111 -3.27 10.10 0.65
C LYS A 111 -4.18 11.34 0.63
N PRO A 112 -5.50 11.17 0.48
CA PRO A 112 -6.45 12.27 0.46
C PRO A 112 -6.73 12.88 1.84
N TYR A 113 -6.06 12.40 2.89
CA TYR A 113 -6.25 12.77 4.29
C TYR A 113 -4.93 12.73 5.04
N THR A 114 -4.85 13.51 6.11
CA THR A 114 -3.73 13.52 7.05
C THR A 114 -3.82 12.31 7.98
N HIS A 115 -3.50 11.14 7.50
CA HIS A 115 -3.42 9.93 8.33
C HIS A 115 -1.97 9.46 8.42
N GLN A 116 -1.61 8.91 9.56
CA GLN A 116 -0.30 8.33 9.79
C GLN A 116 -0.01 7.26 8.75
N ASP A 117 1.11 7.41 8.06
CA ASP A 117 1.57 6.47 7.06
C ASP A 117 2.26 5.30 7.76
N LYS A 118 1.66 4.14 7.74
CA LYS A 118 2.21 2.97 8.43
C LYS A 118 3.54 2.49 7.85
N ILE A 119 3.74 2.65 6.54
CA ILE A 119 5.01 2.28 5.89
C ILE A 119 6.10 3.28 6.30
N GLU A 120 5.76 4.57 6.39
CA GLU A 120 6.66 5.58 6.92
C GLU A 120 7.05 5.27 8.36
N GLU A 121 6.08 5.01 9.25
CA GLU A 121 6.33 4.62 10.64
C GLU A 121 7.24 3.39 10.74
N PHE A 122 6.97 2.36 9.94
CA PHE A 122 7.80 1.15 9.89
C PHE A 122 9.24 1.47 9.48
N LEU A 123 9.45 2.27 8.42
CA LEU A 123 10.78 2.64 7.96
C LEU A 123 11.51 3.55 8.95
N THR A 124 10.80 4.50 9.57
CA THR A 124 11.37 5.35 10.63
C THR A 124 11.89 4.49 11.79
N ASN A 125 11.10 3.51 12.25
CA ASN A 125 11.51 2.61 13.32
C ASN A 125 12.73 1.73 12.91
N MET A 126 12.80 1.28 11.66
CA MET A 126 13.96 0.52 11.17
C MET A 126 15.25 1.35 11.11
N LEU A 127 15.12 2.65 10.88
CA LEU A 127 16.24 3.58 10.67
C LEU A 127 16.49 4.49 11.88
N GLU A 128 15.87 4.23 13.05
CA GLU A 128 15.93 5.06 14.23
C GLU A 128 17.36 5.31 14.75
N LYS A 129 18.26 4.38 14.52
CA LYS A 129 19.67 4.49 14.95
C LYS A 129 20.53 5.40 14.06
N GLU A 130 20.04 5.72 12.87
CA GLU A 130 20.75 6.59 11.96
C GLU A 130 20.54 8.06 12.33
N ASN A 131 21.60 8.85 12.25
CA ASN A 131 21.55 10.28 12.57
C ASN A 131 20.98 11.16 11.44
N LEU A 132 20.44 10.55 10.39
CA LEU A 132 19.90 11.22 9.22
C LEU A 132 18.46 10.75 8.97
N PRO A 133 17.56 11.59 8.44
CA PRO A 133 16.19 11.22 8.11
C PRO A 133 16.14 10.38 6.82
N LEU A 134 16.78 9.21 6.85
CA LEU A 134 16.90 8.31 5.69
C LEU A 134 15.55 7.73 5.28
N ASP A 135 14.62 7.59 6.21
CA ASP A 135 13.23 7.16 5.98
C ASP A 135 12.52 7.99 4.92
N VAL A 136 12.72 9.31 4.92
CA VAL A 136 12.15 10.24 3.92
C VAL A 136 12.65 9.90 2.51
N VAL A 137 13.95 9.67 2.35
CA VAL A 137 14.56 9.36 1.05
C VAL A 137 14.20 7.96 0.59
N VAL A 138 14.27 6.99 1.51
CA VAL A 138 13.97 5.58 1.24
C VAL A 138 12.51 5.41 0.83
N LEU A 139 11.57 5.99 1.57
CA LEU A 139 10.13 5.92 1.27
C LEU A 139 9.80 6.60 -0.06
N SER A 140 10.36 7.79 -0.30
CA SER A 140 10.14 8.52 -1.55
C SER A 140 10.68 7.75 -2.75
N SER A 141 11.85 7.15 -2.63
CA SER A 141 12.45 6.31 -3.69
C SER A 141 11.59 5.08 -3.96
N TRP A 142 11.16 4.38 -2.91
CA TRP A 142 10.32 3.19 -3.03
C TRP A 142 8.99 3.50 -3.71
N ARG A 143 8.31 4.58 -3.31
CA ARG A 143 7.05 5.03 -3.94
C ARG A 143 7.24 5.49 -5.38
N SER A 144 8.34 6.15 -5.68
CA SER A 144 8.67 6.55 -7.05
C SER A 144 8.86 5.33 -7.95
N ILE A 145 9.47 4.25 -7.46
CA ILE A 145 9.59 2.97 -8.17
C ILE A 145 8.21 2.35 -8.42
N LEU A 146 7.34 2.29 -7.41
CA LEU A 146 5.96 1.79 -7.57
C LEU A 146 5.19 2.57 -8.63
N LYS A 147 5.31 3.91 -8.59
CA LYS A 147 4.67 4.80 -9.56
C LYS A 147 5.20 4.56 -10.97
N ALA A 148 6.51 4.49 -11.15
CA ALA A 148 7.13 4.25 -12.45
C ALA A 148 6.73 2.88 -13.05
N ILE A 149 6.54 1.85 -12.22
CA ILE A 149 6.00 0.55 -12.64
C ILE A 149 4.55 0.70 -13.08
N THR A 150 3.71 1.40 -12.32
CA THR A 150 2.30 1.65 -12.65
C THR A 150 2.15 2.39 -13.98
N GLU A 151 3.05 3.34 -14.26
CA GLU A 151 3.07 4.15 -15.48
C GLU A 151 3.76 3.45 -16.66
N GLY A 152 4.26 2.23 -16.48
CA GLY A 152 4.95 1.46 -17.52
C GLY A 152 6.32 2.01 -17.91
N GLN A 153 6.89 2.90 -17.11
CA GLN A 153 8.22 3.49 -17.35
C GLN A 153 9.35 2.51 -17.08
N ILE A 154 9.17 1.63 -16.10
CA ILE A 154 10.12 0.58 -15.74
C ILE A 154 9.39 -0.75 -15.52
N THR A 155 10.11 -1.85 -15.70
CA THR A 155 9.62 -3.18 -15.37
C THR A 155 9.78 -3.48 -13.86
N HIS A 156 9.09 -4.51 -13.37
CA HIS A 156 9.28 -5.02 -12.00
C HIS A 156 10.75 -5.38 -11.71
N GLU A 157 11.43 -6.06 -12.66
CA GLU A 157 12.84 -6.44 -12.50
C GLU A 157 13.77 -5.22 -12.44
N GLN A 158 13.49 -4.19 -13.23
CA GLN A 158 14.22 -2.92 -13.13
C GLN A 158 13.97 -2.24 -11.79
N GLY A 159 12.74 -2.27 -11.26
CA GLY A 159 12.42 -1.75 -9.93
C GLY A 159 13.22 -2.44 -8.82
N LYS A 160 13.32 -3.78 -8.86
CA LYS A 160 14.17 -4.54 -7.92
C LYS A 160 15.65 -4.16 -8.06
N SER A 161 16.13 -4.01 -9.28
CA SER A 161 17.52 -3.63 -9.54
C SER A 161 17.84 -2.23 -9.03
N LEU A 162 16.91 -1.28 -9.15
CA LEU A 162 17.05 0.06 -8.61
C LEU A 162 17.12 0.06 -7.08
N LEU A 163 16.26 -0.71 -6.40
CA LEU A 163 16.34 -0.86 -4.94
C LEU A 163 17.70 -1.42 -4.52
N LYS A 164 18.15 -2.49 -5.14
CA LYS A 164 19.47 -3.07 -4.86
C LYS A 164 20.61 -2.10 -5.12
N TRP A 165 20.48 -1.27 -6.14
CA TRP A 165 21.50 -0.25 -6.45
C TRP A 165 21.61 0.80 -5.35
N LEU A 166 20.50 1.23 -4.73
CA LEU A 166 20.50 2.19 -3.62
C LEU A 166 21.32 1.71 -2.41
N PHE A 167 21.44 0.40 -2.22
CA PHE A 167 22.15 -0.23 -1.11
C PHE A 167 23.54 -0.77 -1.45
N ARG A 168 23.98 -0.61 -2.69
CA ARG A 168 25.37 -0.98 -3.04
C ARG A 168 26.36 -0.06 -2.36
N SER A 169 27.27 -0.64 -1.61
CA SER A 169 28.46 0.02 -1.05
C SER A 169 29.54 0.05 -2.10
#